data_a4caddd938fe90f4dda25677c02e38ba
#
_entry.id   a4caddd938fe90f4dda25677c02e38ba
#
_cell.length_a   1.000
_cell.length_b   1.000
_cell.length_c   1.000
_cell.angle_alpha   90.00
_cell.angle_beta   90.00
_cell.angle_gamma   90.00
#
_symmetry.space_group_name_H-M   'P 1'
#
loop_
_entity.id
_entity.type
_entity.pdbx_description
1 polymer ?
#
loop_
_entity_poly.entity_id
_entity_poly.type
_entity_poly.pdbx_seq_one_letter_code
_entity_poly.pdbx_strand_id
1 'polypeptide(L)'
;LNTIIKSTKLQLQEASHIIITYGTSWVYRNTEGNSIVANCHKVPQKQFKKELLSVEEIEKGIANTIKLIYSVNPKCTIIFTVSPVRHIKDGFVENQVSKANLISALYTVLQVSPSGAEGVYFPSYEIMMDELRDYRVYAEDMLHPNPVAIDYIGERFKETTISETAFSTMADVGNIQKSL
;
A
#
# COMPACT_ATOMS: atom_id res chain seq x y z
N LEU A 1 -17.99 11.89 11.65
CA LEU A 1 -17.81 10.70 10.82
C LEU A 1 -18.47 10.89 9.43
N ASN A 2 -19.76 11.22 9.37
CA ASN A 2 -20.50 11.39 8.11
C ASN A 2 -19.91 12.47 7.18
N THR A 3 -19.39 13.56 7.74
CA THR A 3 -18.73 14.63 6.98
C THR A 3 -17.44 14.14 6.34
N ILE A 4 -16.62 13.38 7.08
CA ILE A 4 -15.37 12.78 6.58
C ILE A 4 -15.66 11.80 5.44
N ILE A 5 -16.66 10.91 5.62
CA ILE A 5 -17.05 9.95 4.57
C ILE A 5 -17.49 10.68 3.30
N LYS A 6 -18.28 11.76 3.41
CA LYS A 6 -18.70 12.55 2.25
C LYS A 6 -17.51 13.22 1.54
N SER A 7 -16.59 13.81 2.30
CA SER A 7 -15.42 14.46 1.71
C SER A 7 -14.48 13.43 1.04
N THR A 8 -14.26 12.27 1.66
CA THR A 8 -13.48 11.18 1.06
C THR A 8 -14.11 10.67 -0.23
N LYS A 9 -15.45 10.55 -0.28
CA LYS A 9 -16.15 10.17 -1.51
C LYS A 9 -15.88 11.16 -2.64
N LEU A 10 -15.97 12.46 -2.36
CA LEU A 10 -15.68 13.49 -3.37
C LEU A 10 -14.21 13.42 -3.83
N GLN A 11 -13.28 13.28 -2.89
CA GLN A 11 -11.86 13.12 -3.23
C GLN A 11 -11.61 11.91 -4.14
N LEU A 12 -12.24 10.77 -3.86
CA LEU A 12 -12.13 9.58 -4.72
C LEU A 12 -12.72 9.82 -6.12
N GLN A 13 -13.83 10.56 -6.22
CA GLN A 13 -14.47 10.85 -7.51
C GLN A 13 -13.65 11.82 -8.38
N GLU A 14 -12.87 12.69 -7.77
CA GLU A 14 -12.09 13.73 -8.45
C GLU A 14 -10.60 13.38 -8.60
N ALA A 15 -10.14 12.34 -7.91
CA ALA A 15 -8.72 11.94 -7.93
C ALA A 15 -8.27 11.53 -9.35
N SER A 16 -7.17 12.10 -9.82
CA SER A 16 -6.48 11.62 -11.02
C SER A 16 -5.70 10.34 -10.76
N HIS A 17 -5.15 10.19 -9.56
CA HIS A 17 -4.34 9.06 -9.11
C HIS A 17 -4.74 8.64 -7.71
N ILE A 18 -4.77 7.34 -7.48
CA ILE A 18 -5.04 6.74 -6.16
C ILE A 18 -3.89 5.79 -5.84
N ILE A 19 -3.17 6.03 -4.75
CA ILE A 19 -2.07 5.18 -4.30
C ILE A 19 -2.57 4.27 -3.18
N ILE A 20 -2.40 2.96 -3.36
CA ILE A 20 -2.79 1.95 -2.38
C ILE A 20 -1.56 1.17 -1.93
N THR A 21 -1.22 1.30 -0.64
CA THR A 21 -0.09 0.61 -0.04
C THR A 21 -0.56 -0.55 0.84
N TYR A 22 -0.20 -1.77 0.45
CA TYR A 22 -0.46 -2.96 1.26
C TYR A 22 0.67 -3.21 2.25
N GLY A 23 0.33 -3.38 3.53
CA GLY A 23 1.30 -3.61 4.60
C GLY A 23 1.59 -5.07 4.87
N THR A 24 0.55 -5.86 5.04
CA THR A 24 0.61 -7.27 5.43
C THR A 24 -0.62 -8.02 4.91
N SER A 25 -0.48 -9.32 4.69
CA SER A 25 -1.60 -10.23 4.40
C SER A 25 -2.15 -10.94 5.66
N TRP A 26 -1.63 -10.59 6.84
CA TRP A 26 -2.23 -11.00 8.11
C TRP A 26 -3.46 -10.16 8.43
N VAL A 27 -4.57 -10.82 8.71
CA VAL A 27 -5.85 -10.17 9.03
C VAL A 27 -6.43 -10.70 10.34
N TYR A 28 -7.36 -9.96 10.90
CA TYR A 28 -8.20 -10.40 12.00
C TYR A 28 -9.60 -10.66 11.48
N ARG A 29 -10.10 -11.88 11.70
CA ARG A 29 -11.47 -12.28 11.38
C ARG A 29 -12.30 -12.36 12.64
N ASN A 30 -13.43 -11.66 12.68
CA ASN A 30 -14.39 -11.80 13.78
C ASN A 30 -15.00 -13.20 13.74
N THR A 31 -15.01 -13.89 14.89
CA THR A 31 -15.45 -15.29 14.99
C THR A 31 -16.97 -15.45 14.92
N GLU A 32 -17.73 -14.42 15.30
CA GLU A 32 -19.19 -14.46 15.26
C GLU A 32 -19.74 -14.09 13.87
N GLY A 33 -19.24 -12.97 13.30
CA GLY A 33 -19.69 -12.45 12.01
C GLY A 33 -18.91 -12.97 10.81
N ASN A 34 -17.85 -13.75 11.00
CA ASN A 34 -16.94 -14.25 9.97
C ASN A 34 -16.40 -13.17 9.00
N SER A 35 -16.37 -11.92 9.46
CA SER A 35 -15.91 -10.77 8.69
C SER A 35 -14.49 -10.37 9.04
N ILE A 36 -13.71 -9.97 8.04
CA ILE A 36 -12.39 -9.36 8.25
C ILE A 36 -12.58 -7.95 8.81
N VAL A 37 -11.81 -7.61 9.83
CA VAL A 37 -11.84 -6.30 10.47
C VAL A 37 -10.49 -5.59 10.35
N ALA A 38 -10.51 -4.27 10.24
CA ALA A 38 -9.30 -3.47 10.12
C ALA A 38 -8.44 -3.48 11.40
N ASN A 39 -9.10 -3.52 12.56
CA ASN A 39 -8.46 -3.74 13.87
C ASN A 39 -9.50 -4.21 14.90
N CYS A 40 -9.06 -4.63 16.07
CA CYS A 40 -9.94 -5.18 17.11
C CYS A 40 -10.65 -4.12 17.95
N HIS A 41 -10.39 -2.82 17.80
CA HIS A 41 -11.06 -1.68 18.46
C HIS A 41 -11.32 -1.85 19.97
N LYS A 42 -10.35 -2.39 20.73
CA LYS A 42 -10.46 -2.70 22.18
C LYS A 42 -11.47 -3.82 22.51
N VAL A 43 -12.04 -4.49 21.54
CA VAL A 43 -12.83 -5.71 21.76
C VAL A 43 -11.87 -6.83 22.16
N PRO A 44 -12.27 -7.75 23.08
CA PRO A 44 -11.40 -8.84 23.54
C PRO A 44 -10.86 -9.67 22.37
N GLN A 45 -9.55 -9.87 22.35
CA GLN A 45 -8.84 -10.55 21.26
C GLN A 45 -9.37 -11.97 20.98
N LYS A 46 -9.95 -12.65 21.98
CA LYS A 46 -10.58 -13.97 21.84
C LYS A 46 -11.75 -14.01 20.85
N GLN A 47 -12.32 -12.84 20.50
CA GLN A 47 -13.39 -12.75 19.49
C GLN A 47 -12.87 -12.67 18.06
N PHE A 48 -11.55 -12.72 17.88
CA PHE A 48 -10.93 -12.64 16.57
C PHE A 48 -9.98 -13.82 16.37
N LYS A 49 -9.98 -14.35 15.16
CA LYS A 49 -8.97 -15.26 14.67
C LYS A 49 -7.99 -14.47 13.81
N LYS A 50 -6.71 -14.53 14.16
CA LYS A 50 -5.65 -14.02 13.30
C LYS A 50 -5.31 -15.08 12.26
N GLU A 51 -5.30 -14.71 11.00
CA GLU A 51 -5.04 -15.63 9.90
C GLU A 51 -4.25 -14.94 8.78
N LEU A 52 -3.48 -15.72 8.04
CA LEU A 52 -2.78 -15.31 6.85
C LEU A 52 -3.68 -15.56 5.64
N LEU A 53 -3.98 -14.53 4.86
CA LEU A 53 -4.75 -14.70 3.62
C LEU A 53 -3.94 -15.46 2.57
N SER A 54 -4.61 -16.31 1.82
CA SER A 54 -4.04 -16.96 0.64
C SER A 54 -3.88 -15.94 -0.51
N VAL A 55 -3.07 -16.30 -1.51
CA VAL A 55 -2.87 -15.46 -2.70
C VAL A 55 -4.21 -15.22 -3.40
N GLU A 56 -5.05 -16.26 -3.55
CA GLU A 56 -6.36 -16.18 -4.22
C GLU A 56 -7.36 -15.29 -3.46
N GLU A 57 -7.31 -15.28 -2.13
CA GLU A 57 -8.16 -14.38 -1.33
C GLU A 57 -7.73 -12.92 -1.51
N ILE A 58 -6.42 -12.67 -1.60
CA ILE A 58 -5.86 -11.34 -1.83
C ILE A 58 -6.20 -10.88 -3.25
N GLU A 59 -6.04 -11.72 -4.27
CA GLU A 59 -6.41 -11.43 -5.66
C GLU A 59 -7.87 -10.98 -5.78
N LYS A 60 -8.80 -11.73 -5.15
CA LYS A 60 -10.22 -11.37 -5.11
C LYS A 60 -10.44 -10.02 -4.43
N GLY A 61 -9.71 -9.75 -3.33
CA GLY A 61 -9.77 -8.49 -2.62
C GLY A 61 -9.29 -7.31 -3.48
N ILE A 62 -8.17 -7.47 -4.17
CA ILE A 62 -7.59 -6.46 -5.07
C ILE A 62 -8.54 -6.20 -6.23
N ALA A 63 -9.00 -7.24 -6.93
CA ALA A 63 -9.92 -7.12 -8.06
C ALA A 63 -11.24 -6.42 -7.65
N ASN A 64 -11.78 -6.76 -6.49
CA ASN A 64 -12.96 -6.08 -5.96
C ASN A 64 -12.70 -4.60 -5.64
N THR A 65 -11.54 -4.28 -5.09
CA THR A 65 -11.14 -2.89 -4.79
C THR A 65 -11.04 -2.07 -6.08
N ILE A 66 -10.39 -2.60 -7.11
CA ILE A 66 -10.29 -1.99 -8.44
C ILE A 66 -11.69 -1.73 -9.01
N LYS A 67 -12.55 -2.76 -9.00
CA LYS A 67 -13.94 -2.65 -9.48
C LYS A 67 -14.73 -1.56 -8.75
N LEU A 68 -14.61 -1.48 -7.43
CA LEU A 68 -15.28 -0.46 -6.63
C LEU A 68 -14.78 0.94 -6.95
N ILE A 69 -13.46 1.14 -7.09
CA ILE A 69 -12.89 2.43 -7.45
C ILE A 69 -13.38 2.86 -8.83
N TYR A 70 -13.27 2.01 -9.83
CA TYR A 70 -13.70 2.34 -11.18
C TYR A 70 -15.22 2.51 -11.32
N SER A 71 -16.02 1.93 -10.44
CA SER A 71 -17.46 2.19 -10.41
C SER A 71 -17.81 3.64 -10.04
N VAL A 72 -16.92 4.36 -9.35
CA VAL A 72 -17.11 5.75 -8.93
C VAL A 72 -16.18 6.74 -9.65
N ASN A 73 -15.04 6.27 -10.14
CA ASN A 73 -14.06 7.08 -10.88
C ASN A 73 -13.32 6.24 -11.93
N PRO A 74 -13.92 6.06 -13.12
CA PRO A 74 -13.33 5.24 -14.18
C PRO A 74 -12.11 5.87 -14.87
N LYS A 75 -11.75 7.12 -14.53
CA LYS A 75 -10.65 7.85 -15.17
C LYS A 75 -9.37 7.89 -14.33
N CYS A 76 -9.41 7.45 -13.06
CA CYS A 76 -8.24 7.50 -12.22
C CYS A 76 -7.21 6.42 -12.59
N THR A 77 -5.95 6.69 -12.34
CA THR A 77 -4.89 5.70 -12.34
C THR A 77 -4.71 5.17 -10.93
N ILE A 78 -4.70 3.84 -10.77
CA ILE A 78 -4.43 3.22 -9.47
C ILE A 78 -2.98 2.78 -9.42
N ILE A 79 -2.24 3.22 -8.40
CA ILE A 79 -0.86 2.83 -8.17
C ILE A 79 -0.83 1.94 -6.92
N PHE A 80 -0.44 0.68 -7.11
CA PHE A 80 -0.27 -0.26 -6.01
C PHE A 80 1.19 -0.33 -5.57
N THR A 81 1.39 -0.51 -4.28
CA THR A 81 2.73 -0.73 -3.73
C THR A 81 2.64 -1.62 -2.49
N VAL A 82 3.72 -2.33 -2.18
CA VAL A 82 3.87 -3.09 -0.94
C VAL A 82 4.81 -2.33 -0.02
N SER A 83 4.35 -2.06 1.21
CA SER A 83 5.12 -1.31 2.20
C SER A 83 6.46 -1.98 2.52
N PRO A 84 7.58 -1.24 2.53
CA PRO A 84 8.87 -1.74 2.96
C PRO A 84 8.97 -1.97 4.48
N VAL A 85 8.01 -1.48 5.26
CA VAL A 85 7.98 -1.70 6.72
C VAL A 85 7.87 -3.18 7.04
N ARG A 86 8.72 -3.65 7.98
CA ARG A 86 8.80 -5.06 8.39
C ARG A 86 7.78 -5.34 9.49
N HIS A 87 6.86 -6.27 9.25
CA HIS A 87 5.86 -6.72 10.21
C HIS A 87 6.32 -7.99 10.94
N ILE A 88 7.45 -7.91 11.67
CA ILE A 88 8.11 -9.07 12.29
C ILE A 88 7.49 -9.51 13.62
N LYS A 89 6.40 -8.91 14.05
CA LYS A 89 5.70 -9.29 15.29
C LYS A 89 5.23 -10.76 15.28
N ASP A 90 5.01 -11.30 14.10
CA ASP A 90 4.59 -12.69 13.90
C ASP A 90 5.75 -13.64 13.59
N GLY A 91 6.94 -13.10 13.36
CA GLY A 91 8.15 -13.81 12.96
C GLY A 91 8.74 -13.30 11.65
N PHE A 92 10.01 -13.64 11.40
CA PHE A 92 10.71 -13.21 10.18
C PHE A 92 10.20 -13.95 8.96
N VAL A 93 9.97 -15.26 9.08
CA VAL A 93 9.42 -16.10 8.00
C VAL A 93 7.99 -15.66 7.69
N GLU A 94 7.18 -15.45 8.70
CA GLU A 94 5.79 -15.01 8.60
C GLU A 94 5.68 -13.65 7.91
N ASN A 95 6.60 -12.73 8.18
CA ASN A 95 6.67 -11.46 7.46
C ASN A 95 6.97 -11.66 5.98
N GLN A 96 7.95 -12.51 5.64
CA GLN A 96 8.31 -12.78 4.23
C GLN A 96 7.17 -13.47 3.47
N VAL A 97 6.55 -14.49 4.06
CA VAL A 97 5.39 -15.16 3.46
C VAL A 97 4.25 -14.17 3.22
N SER A 98 3.98 -13.31 4.20
CA SER A 98 2.97 -12.26 4.07
C SER A 98 3.25 -11.31 2.90
N LYS A 99 4.48 -10.83 2.76
CA LYS A 99 4.89 -9.96 1.63
C LYS A 99 4.83 -10.70 0.30
N ALA A 100 5.31 -11.94 0.25
CA ALA A 100 5.27 -12.77 -0.95
C ALA A 100 3.83 -12.99 -1.46
N ASN A 101 2.88 -13.27 -0.57
CA ASN A 101 1.47 -13.42 -0.93
C ASN A 101 0.90 -12.13 -1.54
N LEU A 102 1.22 -10.96 -0.97
CA LEU A 102 0.79 -9.66 -1.51
C LEU A 102 1.38 -9.41 -2.91
N ILE A 103 2.69 -9.62 -3.08
CA ILE A 103 3.38 -9.40 -4.34
C ILE A 103 2.86 -10.36 -5.42
N SER A 104 2.71 -11.65 -5.09
CA SER A 104 2.17 -12.65 -6.02
C SER A 104 0.77 -12.30 -6.48
N ALA A 105 -0.12 -11.93 -5.55
CA ALA A 105 -1.49 -11.55 -5.88
C ALA A 105 -1.55 -10.27 -6.75
N LEU A 106 -0.76 -9.24 -6.41
CA LEU A 106 -0.66 -8.03 -7.22
C LEU A 106 -0.14 -8.33 -8.62
N TYR A 107 0.91 -9.14 -8.73
CA TYR A 107 1.48 -9.55 -10.01
C TYR A 107 0.43 -10.23 -10.88
N THR A 108 -0.30 -11.22 -10.34
CA THR A 108 -1.35 -11.93 -11.07
C THR A 108 -2.46 -10.98 -11.54
N VAL A 109 -3.01 -10.17 -10.63
CA VAL A 109 -4.14 -9.28 -10.97
C VAL A 109 -3.76 -8.25 -12.03
N LEU A 110 -2.57 -7.66 -11.94
CA LEU A 110 -2.13 -6.62 -12.86
C LEU A 110 -1.70 -7.16 -14.24
N GLN A 111 -1.30 -8.44 -14.34
CA GLN A 111 -0.93 -9.09 -15.62
C GLN A 111 -2.13 -9.64 -16.37
N VAL A 112 -3.17 -10.11 -15.68
CA VAL A 112 -4.32 -10.81 -16.29
C VAL A 112 -5.34 -9.84 -16.86
N SER A 113 -5.25 -8.55 -16.55
CA SER A 113 -6.21 -7.58 -17.10
C SER A 113 -6.06 -7.40 -18.61
N PRO A 114 -7.09 -7.77 -19.43
CA PRO A 114 -7.03 -7.66 -20.89
C PRO A 114 -6.94 -6.21 -21.39
N SER A 115 -7.25 -5.24 -20.56
CA SER A 115 -7.32 -3.82 -20.91
C SER A 115 -6.05 -3.04 -20.61
N GLY A 116 -5.08 -3.61 -19.89
CA GLY A 116 -3.85 -2.89 -19.47
C GLY A 116 -4.11 -1.68 -18.57
N ALA A 117 -5.36 -1.47 -18.14
CA ALA A 117 -5.82 -0.23 -17.52
C ALA A 117 -6.06 -0.34 -16.01
N GLU A 118 -5.80 -1.49 -15.39
CA GLU A 118 -6.26 -1.73 -14.01
C GLU A 118 -5.28 -1.26 -12.92
N GLY A 119 -4.15 -0.67 -13.28
CA GLY A 119 -3.23 -0.09 -12.31
C GLY A 119 -1.76 -0.37 -12.62
N VAL A 120 -0.90 0.33 -11.89
CA VAL A 120 0.56 0.25 -11.98
C VAL A 120 1.08 -0.24 -10.65
N TYR A 121 2.12 -1.07 -10.67
CA TYR A 121 2.85 -1.47 -9.47
C TYR A 121 4.11 -0.63 -9.30
N PHE A 122 4.26 0.00 -8.13
CA PHE A 122 5.50 0.66 -7.73
C PHE A 122 6.22 -0.20 -6.68
N PRO A 123 7.45 -0.69 -6.94
CA PRO A 123 8.11 -1.72 -6.16
C PRO A 123 8.84 -1.17 -4.92
N SER A 124 8.15 -0.46 -4.02
CA SER A 124 8.79 0.16 -2.85
C SER A 124 9.41 -0.86 -1.88
N TYR A 125 8.82 -2.04 -1.76
CA TYR A 125 9.37 -3.12 -0.94
C TYR A 125 10.65 -3.67 -1.56
N GLU A 126 10.66 -3.93 -2.85
CA GLU A 126 11.80 -4.47 -3.58
C GLU A 126 12.95 -3.46 -3.63
N ILE A 127 12.68 -2.17 -3.82
CA ILE A 127 13.71 -1.13 -3.73
C ILE A 127 14.40 -1.17 -2.36
N MET A 128 13.64 -1.30 -1.28
CA MET A 128 14.21 -1.40 0.06
C MET A 128 15.02 -2.68 0.26
N MET A 129 14.54 -3.82 -0.26
CA MET A 129 15.14 -5.13 -0.06
C MET A 129 16.32 -5.41 -0.99
N ASP A 130 16.31 -4.90 -2.21
CA ASP A 130 17.29 -5.23 -3.24
C ASP A 130 18.25 -4.08 -3.57
N GLU A 131 17.77 -2.85 -3.79
CA GLU A 131 18.65 -1.72 -4.08
C GLU A 131 19.34 -1.17 -2.84
N LEU A 132 18.57 -0.88 -1.78
CA LEU A 132 19.12 -0.30 -0.55
C LEU A 132 19.82 -1.35 0.32
N ARG A 133 19.23 -2.48 0.52
CA ARG A 133 19.77 -3.74 1.06
C ARG A 133 20.79 -3.63 2.21
N ASP A 134 20.65 -2.63 3.06
CA ASP A 134 21.60 -2.36 4.15
C ASP A 134 20.86 -1.95 5.43
N TYR A 135 21.34 -2.41 6.58
CA TYR A 135 20.75 -2.04 7.86
C TYR A 135 20.89 -0.55 8.19
N ARG A 136 21.85 0.15 7.60
CA ARG A 136 22.03 1.60 7.76
C ARG A 136 20.89 2.43 7.20
N VAL A 137 20.03 1.85 6.35
CA VAL A 137 18.86 2.50 5.78
C VAL A 137 17.57 2.24 6.57
N TYR A 138 17.67 1.51 7.68
CA TYR A 138 16.58 1.35 8.64
C TYR A 138 16.68 2.38 9.77
N ALA A 139 15.53 2.73 10.37
CA ALA A 139 15.45 3.47 11.61
C ALA A 139 15.99 2.65 12.80
N GLU A 140 16.09 3.24 13.98
CA GLU A 140 16.61 2.58 15.19
C GLU A 140 15.83 1.31 15.57
N ASP A 141 14.56 1.22 15.22
CA ASP A 141 13.72 0.07 15.48
C ASP A 141 13.98 -1.12 14.52
N MET A 142 14.81 -0.93 13.50
CA MET A 142 15.16 -1.93 12.49
C MET A 142 13.94 -2.46 11.69
N LEU A 143 12.83 -1.73 11.72
CA LEU A 143 11.56 -2.08 11.06
C LEU A 143 11.16 -1.06 10.00
N HIS A 144 11.30 0.20 10.31
CA HIS A 144 10.93 1.31 9.42
C HIS A 144 12.13 1.79 8.60
N PRO A 145 11.91 2.18 7.34
CA PRO A 145 12.91 2.93 6.58
C PRO A 145 13.29 4.21 7.31
N ASN A 146 14.57 4.58 7.30
CA ASN A 146 15.01 5.87 7.82
C ASN A 146 14.81 6.99 6.76
N PRO A 147 15.07 8.27 7.09
CA PRO A 147 14.90 9.37 6.15
C PRO A 147 15.66 9.18 4.82
N VAL A 148 16.87 8.63 4.84
CA VAL A 148 17.65 8.37 3.61
C VAL A 148 16.93 7.40 2.69
N ALA A 149 16.38 6.31 3.24
CA ALA A 149 15.61 5.35 2.45
C ALA A 149 14.28 5.93 1.95
N ILE A 150 13.62 6.74 2.78
CA ILE A 150 12.36 7.41 2.40
C ILE A 150 12.60 8.34 1.21
N ASP A 151 13.65 9.17 1.29
CA ASP A 151 14.01 10.11 0.23
C ASP A 151 14.38 9.36 -1.06
N TYR A 152 15.17 8.28 -0.95
CA TYR A 152 15.56 7.48 -2.11
C TYR A 152 14.35 6.84 -2.81
N ILE A 153 13.48 6.17 -2.04
CA ILE A 153 12.25 5.57 -2.57
C ILE A 153 11.34 6.66 -3.17
N GLY A 154 11.27 7.82 -2.52
CA GLY A 154 10.52 8.98 -3.00
C GLY A 154 11.02 9.52 -4.33
N GLU A 155 12.34 9.64 -4.53
CA GLU A 155 12.93 10.04 -5.83
C GLU A 155 12.66 9.00 -6.92
N ARG A 156 12.76 7.69 -6.63
CA ARG A 156 12.38 6.64 -7.59
C ARG A 156 10.91 6.70 -7.98
N PHE A 157 10.02 6.96 -7.01
CA PHE A 157 8.60 7.17 -7.28
C PHE A 157 8.36 8.38 -8.18
N LYS A 158 9.02 9.49 -7.88
CA LYS A 158 8.94 10.74 -8.66
C LYS A 158 9.38 10.51 -10.10
N GLU A 159 10.56 9.89 -10.31
CA GLU A 159 11.12 9.62 -11.63
C GLU A 159 10.21 8.73 -12.50
N THR A 160 9.48 7.80 -11.89
CA THR A 160 8.67 6.81 -12.62
C THR A 160 7.21 7.18 -12.78
N THR A 161 6.67 8.01 -11.89
CA THR A 161 5.22 8.23 -11.80
C THR A 161 4.78 9.68 -11.93
N ILE A 162 5.69 10.64 -11.78
CA ILE A 162 5.34 12.07 -11.81
C ILE A 162 5.89 12.68 -13.09
N SER A 163 5.06 13.49 -13.76
CA SER A 163 5.50 14.24 -14.94
C SER A 163 6.65 15.20 -14.59
N GLU A 164 7.67 15.24 -15.43
CA GLU A 164 8.81 16.17 -15.27
C GLU A 164 8.35 17.62 -15.17
N THR A 165 7.25 17.99 -15.80
CA THR A 165 6.68 19.34 -15.72
C THR A 165 6.27 19.76 -14.31
N ALA A 166 6.04 18.80 -13.40
CA ALA A 166 5.70 19.05 -12.01
C ALA A 166 6.92 19.21 -11.09
N PHE A 167 8.14 18.87 -11.55
CA PHE A 167 9.33 18.81 -10.68
C PHE A 167 9.71 20.18 -10.10
N SER A 168 9.60 21.26 -10.87
CA SER A 168 9.86 22.61 -10.36
C SER A 168 8.89 22.99 -9.25
N THR A 169 7.59 22.73 -9.43
CA THR A 169 6.55 23.00 -8.42
C THR A 169 6.79 22.17 -7.16
N MET A 170 7.18 20.90 -7.31
CA MET A 170 7.54 20.06 -6.16
C MET A 170 8.72 20.59 -5.37
N ALA A 171 9.75 21.10 -6.06
CA ALA A 171 10.91 21.71 -5.41
C ALA A 171 10.52 22.99 -4.64
N ASP A 172 9.67 23.83 -5.21
CA ASP A 172 9.19 25.06 -4.56
C ASP A 172 8.36 24.72 -3.30
N VAL A 173 7.44 23.75 -3.39
CA VAL A 173 6.67 23.27 -2.25
C VAL A 173 7.59 22.70 -1.16
N GLY A 174 8.59 21.91 -1.55
CA GLY A 174 9.57 21.35 -0.61
C GLY A 174 10.38 22.43 0.12
N ASN A 175 10.73 23.52 -0.57
CA ASN A 175 11.43 24.66 0.03
C ASN A 175 10.54 25.41 1.04
N ILE A 176 9.27 25.60 0.71
CA ILE A 176 8.30 26.23 1.62
C ILE A 176 8.11 25.38 2.86
N GLN A 177 7.94 24.07 2.71
CA GLN A 177 7.77 23.15 3.86
C GLN A 177 8.97 23.13 4.80
N LYS A 178 10.19 23.28 4.29
CA LYS A 178 11.41 23.37 5.12
C LYS A 178 11.56 24.70 5.86
N SER A 179 10.83 25.72 5.46
CA SER A 179 10.88 27.06 6.05
C SER A 179 9.81 27.29 7.14
N LEU A 180 8.87 26.37 7.27
CA LEU A 180 7.82 26.36 8.30
C LEU A 180 8.23 25.54 9.54
#